data_02533c9d221526253e6fb99368f93415
#
_entry.id   02533c9d221526253e6fb99368f93415
#
_cell.length_a   1.000
_cell.length_b   1.000
_cell.length_c   1.000
_cell.angle_alpha   90.00
_cell.angle_beta   90.00
_cell.angle_gamma   90.00
#
_symmetry.space_group_name_H-M   'P 1'
#
loop_
_entity.id
_entity.type
_entity.pdbx_description
1 polymer ?
#
loop_
_entity_poly.entity_id
_entity_poly.type
_entity_poly.pdbx_seq_one_letter_code
_entity_poly.pdbx_strand_id
1 'polypeptide(L)'
;MIQSINFRLGDSMPAGVIENWRTELVLQTESQPSVELRRRIEKYLDAGHGACWLSQPDIACLIERALFHFDGKRYRLLAWCIMPNHIHSLIETREGFPLADVLHSWKSFTSHEANRFLRRTGEFWEREYLDRFVRHAEQFEKVVAYIEENPVKAGLVRIKSDWPWSSARFRIFENAAAPAAGLEGKPFINLPAGRRRSQVAATAAR
;
A
#
# COMPACT_ATOMS: atom_id res chain seq x y z
N MET A 1 15.82 -6.86 -3.63
CA MET A 1 15.75 -6.33 -2.24
C MET A 1 14.30 -6.12 -1.86
N ILE A 2 13.94 -6.45 -0.58
CA ILE A 2 12.56 -6.26 -0.10
C ILE A 2 12.44 -4.87 0.53
N GLN A 3 11.43 -4.10 0.10
CA GLN A 3 11.17 -2.74 0.55
C GLN A 3 9.68 -2.55 0.87
N SER A 4 9.41 -1.99 2.05
CA SER A 4 8.09 -1.48 2.43
C SER A 4 7.98 -0.04 1.97
N ILE A 5 6.88 0.30 1.31
CA ILE A 5 6.67 1.59 0.65
C ILE A 5 5.33 2.15 1.11
N ASN A 6 5.33 3.46 1.39
CA ASN A 6 4.11 4.23 1.63
C ASN A 6 4.14 5.47 0.73
N PHE A 7 3.09 5.69 -0.05
CA PHE A 7 2.89 6.91 -0.85
C PHE A 7 1.43 7.34 -0.80
N ARG A 8 1.18 8.63 -0.91
CA ARG A 8 -0.09 9.26 -0.58
C ARG A 8 -0.59 10.20 -1.68
N LEU A 9 -1.87 10.53 -1.64
CA LEU A 9 -2.45 11.59 -2.47
C LEU A 9 -1.81 12.95 -2.15
N GLY A 10 -1.70 13.81 -3.14
CA GLY A 10 -1.10 15.13 -3.00
C GLY A 10 -1.84 16.05 -2.03
N ASP A 11 -3.15 15.85 -1.88
CA ASP A 11 -4.02 16.63 -0.99
C ASP A 11 -4.26 16.00 0.39
N SER A 12 -3.66 14.83 0.66
CA SER A 12 -3.87 14.09 1.92
C SER A 12 -3.24 14.74 3.14
N MET A 13 -2.33 15.68 2.95
CA MET A 13 -1.65 16.40 4.01
C MET A 13 -1.31 17.82 3.56
N PRO A 14 -1.61 18.86 4.38
CA PRO A 14 -1.29 20.22 4.05
C PRO A 14 0.21 20.44 3.87
N ALA A 15 0.58 21.34 2.99
CA ALA A 15 1.98 21.73 2.79
C ALA A 15 2.59 22.24 4.11
N GLY A 16 3.84 21.86 4.35
CA GLY A 16 4.61 22.30 5.52
C GLY A 16 4.34 21.51 6.82
N VAL A 17 3.29 20.70 6.93
CA VAL A 17 3.00 19.93 8.16
C VAL A 17 4.16 19.00 8.54
N ILE A 18 4.73 18.31 7.56
CA ILE A 18 5.87 17.40 7.79
C ILE A 18 7.08 18.20 8.27
N GLU A 19 7.35 19.34 7.66
CA GLU A 19 8.50 20.16 8.03
C GLU A 19 8.35 20.77 9.43
N ASN A 20 7.14 21.20 9.77
CA ASN A 20 6.83 21.67 11.13
C ASN A 20 7.07 20.55 12.16
N TRP A 21 6.63 19.33 11.89
CA TRP A 21 6.87 18.19 12.78
C TRP A 21 8.35 17.81 12.87
N ARG A 22 9.11 17.90 11.77
CA ARG A 22 10.56 17.69 11.81
C ARG A 22 11.24 18.69 12.74
N THR A 23 10.91 19.96 12.58
CA THR A 23 11.45 21.06 13.42
C THR A 23 11.09 20.85 14.88
N GLU A 24 9.82 20.53 15.16
CA GLU A 24 9.35 20.27 16.52
C GLU A 24 10.09 19.09 17.16
N LEU A 25 10.25 17.96 16.46
CA LEU A 25 10.93 16.78 16.98
C LEU A 25 12.42 17.03 17.28
N VAL A 26 13.07 17.86 16.46
CA VAL A 26 14.46 18.29 16.72
C VAL A 26 14.53 19.14 17.98
N LEU A 27 13.61 20.08 18.16
CA LEU A 27 13.55 20.97 19.34
C LEU A 27 13.20 20.22 20.64
N GLN A 28 12.39 19.16 20.54
CA GLN A 28 12.00 18.31 21.68
C GLN A 28 13.08 17.30 22.09
N THR A 29 14.22 17.26 21.41
CA THR A 29 15.33 16.33 21.66
C THR A 29 14.83 14.87 21.64
N GLU A 30 13.92 14.55 20.72
CA GLU A 30 13.36 13.20 20.58
C GLU A 30 14.48 12.19 20.28
N SER A 31 14.49 11.06 21.00
CA SER A 31 15.53 10.03 20.87
C SER A 31 15.52 9.32 19.52
N GLN A 32 14.35 9.25 18.87
CA GLN A 32 14.14 8.61 17.56
C GLN A 32 13.25 9.47 16.65
N PRO A 33 13.70 10.67 16.24
CA PRO A 33 12.85 11.62 15.53
C PRO A 33 12.30 11.08 14.20
N SER A 34 13.04 10.24 13.49
CA SER A 34 12.58 9.65 12.24
C SER A 34 11.46 8.61 12.44
N VAL A 35 11.46 7.89 13.53
CA VAL A 35 10.42 6.90 13.89
C VAL A 35 9.16 7.64 14.30
N GLU A 36 9.29 8.65 15.16
CA GLU A 36 8.16 9.44 15.65
C GLU A 36 7.51 10.26 14.52
N LEU A 37 8.31 10.86 13.64
CA LEU A 37 7.80 11.55 12.45
C LEU A 37 6.94 10.63 11.57
N ARG A 38 7.44 9.42 11.31
CA ARG A 38 6.69 8.43 10.54
C ARG A 38 5.37 8.07 11.22
N ARG A 39 5.39 7.82 12.52
CA ARG A 39 4.19 7.52 13.31
C ARG A 39 3.16 8.65 13.23
N ARG A 40 3.59 9.92 13.28
CA ARG A 40 2.71 11.09 13.14
C ARG A 40 2.10 11.16 11.74
N ILE A 41 2.90 10.93 10.69
CA ILE A 41 2.43 10.91 9.30
C ILE A 41 1.38 9.81 9.13
N GLU A 42 1.66 8.59 9.57
CA GLU A 42 0.74 7.46 9.47
C GLU A 42 -0.58 7.75 10.19
N LYS A 43 -0.52 8.20 11.45
CA LYS A 43 -1.71 8.58 12.22
C LYS A 43 -2.55 9.67 11.53
N TYR A 44 -1.90 10.64 10.90
CA TYR A 44 -2.59 11.70 10.17
C TYR A 44 -3.28 11.17 8.92
N LEU A 45 -2.62 10.31 8.16
CA LEU A 45 -3.17 9.69 6.95
C LEU A 45 -4.35 8.75 7.28
N ASP A 46 -4.23 7.96 8.35
CA ASP A 46 -5.28 7.05 8.82
C ASP A 46 -6.56 7.81 9.26
N ALA A 47 -6.42 9.08 9.65
CA ALA A 47 -7.57 9.94 9.93
C ALA A 47 -8.37 10.35 8.68
N GLY A 48 -7.90 10.00 7.46
CA GLY A 48 -8.66 10.16 6.23
C GLY A 48 -8.77 11.61 5.74
N HIS A 49 -7.72 12.40 5.88
CA HIS A 49 -7.71 13.78 5.38
C HIS A 49 -7.56 13.84 3.85
N GLY A 50 -8.03 14.96 3.26
CA GLY A 50 -8.05 15.20 1.82
C GLY A 50 -9.30 14.60 1.14
N ALA A 51 -9.29 14.55 -0.19
CA ALA A 51 -10.42 14.12 -1.00
C ALA A 51 -10.67 12.59 -0.96
N CYS A 52 -9.74 11.81 -0.40
CA CYS A 52 -9.86 10.36 -0.25
C CYS A 52 -10.29 9.63 -1.53
N TRP A 53 -9.77 10.03 -2.69
CA TRP A 53 -10.15 9.48 -4.01
C TRP A 53 -10.02 7.96 -4.10
N LEU A 54 -9.10 7.36 -3.32
CA LEU A 54 -8.87 5.91 -3.33
C LEU A 54 -10.00 5.12 -2.65
N SER A 55 -10.92 5.78 -1.97
CA SER A 55 -12.14 5.14 -1.43
C SER A 55 -13.16 4.81 -2.53
N GLN A 56 -13.04 5.44 -3.72
CA GLN A 56 -13.89 5.12 -4.86
C GLN A 56 -13.48 3.77 -5.46
N PRO A 57 -14.41 2.80 -5.61
CA PRO A 57 -14.08 1.45 -6.07
C PRO A 57 -13.35 1.41 -7.42
N ASP A 58 -13.74 2.27 -8.37
CA ASP A 58 -13.12 2.31 -9.70
C ASP A 58 -11.66 2.80 -9.62
N ILE A 59 -11.39 3.77 -8.76
CA ILE A 59 -10.03 4.28 -8.54
C ILE A 59 -9.19 3.23 -7.80
N ALA A 60 -9.71 2.64 -6.73
CA ALA A 60 -9.01 1.57 -6.01
C ALA A 60 -8.69 0.37 -6.92
N CYS A 61 -9.63 -0.04 -7.77
CA CYS A 61 -9.43 -1.09 -8.77
C CYS A 61 -8.35 -0.72 -9.79
N LEU A 62 -8.35 0.52 -10.29
CA LEU A 62 -7.31 1.03 -11.18
C LEU A 62 -5.93 0.93 -10.53
N ILE A 63 -5.80 1.37 -9.28
CA ILE A 63 -4.55 1.30 -8.53
C ILE A 63 -4.11 -0.14 -8.34
N GLU A 64 -5.00 -1.01 -7.86
CA GLU A 64 -4.68 -2.42 -7.64
C GLU A 64 -4.20 -3.11 -8.94
N ARG A 65 -4.85 -2.84 -10.06
CA ARG A 65 -4.42 -3.34 -11.38
C ARG A 65 -3.03 -2.84 -11.76
N ALA A 66 -2.69 -1.59 -11.44
CA ALA A 66 -1.36 -1.04 -11.68
C ALA A 66 -0.30 -1.75 -10.82
N LEU A 67 -0.60 -2.04 -9.54
CA LEU A 67 0.28 -2.81 -8.66
C LEU A 67 0.54 -4.22 -9.18
N PHE A 68 -0.45 -4.86 -9.82
CA PHE A 68 -0.30 -6.21 -10.40
C PHE A 68 0.35 -6.23 -11.79
N HIS A 69 0.35 -5.11 -12.51
CA HIS A 69 0.70 -5.12 -13.94
C HIS A 69 2.09 -5.69 -14.24
N PHE A 70 3.07 -5.37 -13.42
CA PHE A 70 4.44 -5.85 -13.57
C PHE A 70 4.87 -6.84 -12.47
N ASP A 71 3.92 -7.32 -11.67
CA ASP A 71 4.19 -8.36 -10.70
C ASP A 71 4.73 -9.62 -11.39
N GLY A 72 5.77 -10.22 -10.80
CA GLY A 72 6.50 -11.33 -11.39
C GLY A 72 7.47 -10.95 -12.53
N LYS A 73 7.43 -9.72 -13.05
CA LYS A 73 8.30 -9.24 -14.14
C LYS A 73 9.35 -8.25 -13.65
N ARG A 74 8.95 -7.12 -13.06
CA ARG A 74 9.85 -6.07 -12.56
C ARG A 74 10.07 -6.16 -11.06
N TYR A 75 9.11 -6.70 -10.35
CA TYR A 75 9.13 -6.90 -8.90
C TYR A 75 8.22 -8.08 -8.55
N ARG A 76 8.26 -8.48 -7.28
CA ARG A 76 7.25 -9.34 -6.64
C ARG A 76 6.47 -8.50 -5.65
N LEU A 77 5.15 -8.48 -5.79
CA LEU A 77 4.24 -7.83 -4.85
C LEU A 77 3.94 -8.80 -3.70
N LEU A 78 4.41 -8.49 -2.50
CA LEU A 78 4.38 -9.39 -1.34
C LEU A 78 3.22 -9.09 -0.39
N ALA A 79 2.88 -7.81 -0.23
CA ALA A 79 1.70 -7.35 0.50
C ALA A 79 1.31 -5.95 0.02
N TRP A 80 0.03 -5.60 0.13
CA TRP A 80 -0.47 -4.25 -0.15
C TRP A 80 -1.75 -3.96 0.62
N CYS A 81 -2.00 -2.68 0.81
CA CYS A 81 -3.26 -2.14 1.29
C CYS A 81 -3.47 -0.76 0.67
N ILE A 82 -4.57 -0.58 -0.05
CA ILE A 82 -4.99 0.70 -0.60
C ILE A 82 -5.96 1.31 0.40
N MET A 83 -5.50 2.34 1.11
CA MET A 83 -6.27 3.13 2.06
C MET A 83 -6.97 4.30 1.33
N PRO A 84 -7.94 4.99 1.94
CA PRO A 84 -8.70 6.05 1.26
C PRO A 84 -7.86 7.17 0.63
N ASN A 85 -6.68 7.49 1.16
CA ASN A 85 -5.82 8.60 0.73
C ASN A 85 -4.33 8.24 0.58
N HIS A 86 -3.93 6.99 0.83
CA HIS A 86 -2.56 6.52 0.72
C HIS A 86 -2.48 5.01 0.47
N ILE A 87 -1.30 4.52 0.16
CA ILE A 87 -1.05 3.11 -0.14
C ILE A 87 0.13 2.61 0.67
N HIS A 88 -0.04 1.46 1.27
CA HIS A 88 1.05 0.64 1.79
C HIS A 88 1.33 -0.51 0.83
N SER A 89 2.60 -0.75 0.52
CA SER A 89 3.01 -1.91 -0.26
C SER A 89 4.33 -2.49 0.22
N LEU A 90 4.50 -3.78 0.05
CA LEU A 90 5.74 -4.51 0.28
C LEU A 90 6.10 -5.20 -1.02
N ILE A 91 7.26 -4.86 -1.60
CA ILE A 91 7.72 -5.45 -2.84
C ILE A 91 9.16 -5.96 -2.72
N GLU A 92 9.49 -6.92 -3.56
CA GLU A 92 10.86 -7.32 -3.84
C GLU A 92 11.20 -6.91 -5.27
N THR A 93 12.05 -5.88 -5.42
CA THR A 93 12.50 -5.43 -6.75
C THR A 93 13.41 -6.47 -7.39
N ARG A 94 13.28 -6.64 -8.71
CA ARG A 94 14.16 -7.48 -9.50
C ARG A 94 15.37 -6.68 -10.02
N GLU A 95 16.42 -7.40 -10.39
CA GLU A 95 17.59 -6.81 -11.01
C GLU A 95 17.21 -6.03 -12.28
N GLY A 96 17.82 -4.86 -12.48
CA GLY A 96 17.51 -3.96 -13.58
C GLY A 96 16.27 -3.09 -13.42
N PHE A 97 15.50 -3.26 -12.31
CA PHE A 97 14.31 -2.46 -12.05
C PHE A 97 14.39 -1.77 -10.68
N PRO A 98 15.05 -0.61 -10.57
CA PRO A 98 15.16 0.12 -9.32
C PRO A 98 13.77 0.59 -8.83
N LEU A 99 13.64 0.76 -7.50
CA LEU A 99 12.38 1.18 -6.88
C LEU A 99 11.82 2.46 -7.48
N ALA A 100 12.69 3.43 -7.78
CA ALA A 100 12.27 4.72 -8.35
C ALA A 100 11.51 4.56 -9.66
N ASP A 101 11.96 3.67 -10.56
CA ASP A 101 11.31 3.40 -11.85
C ASP A 101 9.98 2.67 -11.67
N VAL A 102 9.90 1.75 -10.70
CA VAL A 102 8.65 1.07 -10.37
C VAL A 102 7.62 2.07 -9.89
N LEU A 103 7.98 2.93 -8.92
CA LEU A 103 7.09 3.96 -8.38
C LEU A 103 6.71 5.00 -9.41
N HIS A 104 7.66 5.43 -10.24
CA HIS A 104 7.36 6.34 -11.35
C HIS A 104 6.30 5.74 -12.29
N SER A 105 6.46 4.47 -12.65
CA SER A 105 5.49 3.76 -13.50
C SER A 105 4.10 3.69 -12.86
N TRP A 106 4.00 3.35 -11.57
CA TRP A 106 2.73 3.31 -10.85
C TRP A 106 2.09 4.68 -10.77
N LYS A 107 2.83 5.68 -10.27
CA LYS A 107 2.30 7.03 -10.06
C LYS A 107 1.91 7.72 -11.36
N SER A 108 2.74 7.62 -12.41
CA SER A 108 2.47 8.26 -13.70
C SER A 108 1.22 7.68 -14.36
N PHE A 109 1.12 6.37 -14.49
CA PHE A 109 -0.02 5.71 -15.09
C PHE A 109 -1.32 5.99 -14.32
N THR A 110 -1.30 5.77 -13.00
CA THR A 110 -2.50 5.92 -12.19
C THR A 110 -2.94 7.36 -12.04
N SER A 111 -2.01 8.33 -11.99
CA SER A 111 -2.32 9.75 -11.98
C SER A 111 -3.06 10.18 -13.24
N HIS A 112 -2.56 9.74 -14.41
CA HIS A 112 -3.18 10.05 -15.69
C HIS A 112 -4.60 9.49 -15.77
N GLU A 113 -4.78 8.20 -15.51
CA GLU A 113 -6.07 7.53 -15.60
C GLU A 113 -7.07 8.00 -14.53
N ALA A 114 -6.62 8.20 -13.29
CA ALA A 114 -7.47 8.71 -12.22
C ALA A 114 -7.93 10.15 -12.50
N ASN A 115 -7.04 11.03 -12.95
CA ASN A 115 -7.42 12.39 -13.32
C ASN A 115 -8.42 12.41 -14.48
N ARG A 116 -8.26 11.53 -15.49
CA ARG A 116 -9.21 11.37 -16.59
C ARG A 116 -10.58 10.91 -16.08
N PHE A 117 -10.62 9.89 -15.21
CA PHE A 117 -11.85 9.37 -14.62
C PHE A 117 -12.58 10.43 -13.78
N LEU A 118 -11.84 11.14 -12.94
CA LEU A 118 -12.36 12.19 -12.06
C LEU A 118 -12.63 13.52 -12.76
N ARG A 119 -12.33 13.63 -14.07
CA ARG A 119 -12.43 14.87 -14.88
C ARG A 119 -11.72 16.06 -14.24
N ARG A 120 -10.53 15.80 -13.71
CA ARG A 120 -9.68 16.80 -13.05
C ARG A 120 -8.30 16.86 -13.69
N THR A 121 -7.56 17.92 -13.37
CA THR A 121 -6.15 18.11 -13.74
C THR A 121 -5.30 18.35 -12.48
N GLY A 122 -3.99 18.37 -12.66
CA GLY A 122 -3.05 18.63 -11.57
C GLY A 122 -2.54 17.37 -10.88
N GLU A 123 -1.86 17.61 -9.78
CA GLU A 123 -1.17 16.57 -9.03
C GLU A 123 -2.16 15.60 -8.37
N PHE A 124 -1.98 14.29 -8.59
CA PHE A 124 -2.79 13.25 -7.97
C PHE A 124 -2.04 12.64 -6.78
N TRP A 125 -0.76 12.32 -6.97
CA TRP A 125 0.12 11.78 -5.94
C TRP A 125 1.08 12.84 -5.42
N GLU A 126 1.33 12.81 -4.13
CA GLU A 126 2.50 13.49 -3.55
C GLU A 126 3.78 12.99 -4.23
N ARG A 127 4.74 13.88 -4.47
CA ARG A 127 6.01 13.52 -5.11
C ARG A 127 6.81 12.54 -4.28
N GLU A 128 6.94 12.83 -3.00
CA GLU A 128 7.69 12.02 -2.06
C GLU A 128 6.96 10.73 -1.70
N TYR A 129 7.74 9.77 -1.26
CA TYR A 129 7.28 8.52 -0.68
C TYR A 129 8.16 8.14 0.49
N LEU A 130 7.67 7.28 1.37
CA LEU A 130 8.45 6.71 2.45
C LEU A 130 8.78 5.27 2.10
N ASP A 131 10.05 4.88 2.20
CA ASP A 131 10.46 3.50 2.02
C ASP A 131 11.33 2.99 3.17
N ARG A 132 11.37 1.70 3.34
CA ARG A 132 12.18 1.01 4.34
C ARG A 132 12.58 -0.37 3.85
N PHE A 133 13.86 -0.69 3.96
CA PHE A 133 14.36 -2.05 3.70
C PHE A 133 13.89 -3.03 4.77
N VAL A 134 13.49 -4.21 4.32
CA VAL A 134 13.18 -5.37 5.16
C VAL A 134 14.31 -6.37 5.02
N ARG A 135 15.03 -6.63 6.13
CA ARG A 135 16.32 -7.32 6.10
C ARG A 135 16.26 -8.77 6.58
N HIS A 136 15.29 -9.13 7.41
CA HIS A 136 15.16 -10.45 8.00
C HIS A 136 13.70 -10.89 8.15
N ALA A 137 13.50 -12.20 8.34
CA ALA A 137 12.18 -12.83 8.33
C ALA A 137 11.20 -12.26 9.36
N GLU A 138 11.65 -12.07 10.60
CA GLU A 138 10.81 -11.52 11.67
C GLU A 138 10.28 -10.10 11.32
N GLN A 139 11.13 -9.26 10.71
CA GLN A 139 10.73 -7.94 10.24
C GLN A 139 9.72 -8.05 9.09
N PHE A 140 9.90 -9.02 8.19
CA PHE A 140 8.99 -9.29 7.10
C PHE A 140 7.58 -9.59 7.60
N GLU A 141 7.44 -10.53 8.52
CA GLU A 141 6.14 -10.90 9.13
C GLU A 141 5.46 -9.69 9.79
N LYS A 142 6.22 -8.91 10.57
CA LYS A 142 5.70 -7.68 11.20
C LYS A 142 5.22 -6.66 10.20
N VAL A 143 5.94 -6.46 9.08
CA VAL A 143 5.58 -5.50 8.04
C VAL A 143 4.36 -5.96 7.27
N VAL A 144 4.26 -7.25 6.93
CA VAL A 144 3.06 -7.82 6.29
C VAL A 144 1.83 -7.63 7.19
N ALA A 145 1.93 -8.05 8.46
CA ALA A 145 0.84 -7.87 9.42
C ALA A 145 0.46 -6.40 9.56
N TYR A 146 1.44 -5.49 9.66
CA TYR A 146 1.22 -4.06 9.74
C TYR A 146 0.43 -3.53 8.54
N ILE A 147 0.83 -3.87 7.30
CA ILE A 147 0.17 -3.44 6.06
C ILE A 147 -1.28 -3.92 6.03
N GLU A 148 -1.51 -5.18 6.37
CA GLU A 148 -2.83 -5.79 6.29
C GLU A 148 -3.78 -5.36 7.40
N GLU A 149 -3.27 -4.95 8.56
CA GLU A 149 -4.06 -4.47 9.70
C GLU A 149 -4.43 -2.97 9.61
N ASN A 150 -3.89 -2.22 8.64
CA ASN A 150 -4.17 -0.77 8.54
C ASN A 150 -5.66 -0.42 8.46
N PRO A 151 -6.50 -1.11 7.67
CA PRO A 151 -7.93 -0.80 7.61
C PRO A 151 -8.67 -1.01 8.94
N VAL A 152 -8.21 -2.00 9.74
CA VAL A 152 -8.76 -2.24 11.09
C VAL A 152 -8.32 -1.14 12.04
N LYS A 153 -7.04 -0.77 12.05
CA LYS A 153 -6.50 0.33 12.87
C LYS A 153 -7.15 1.67 12.56
N ALA A 154 -7.45 1.93 11.30
CA ALA A 154 -8.17 3.12 10.86
C ALA A 154 -9.70 3.04 11.11
N GLY A 155 -10.22 1.94 11.67
CA GLY A 155 -11.64 1.77 11.96
C GLY A 155 -12.54 1.59 10.74
N LEU A 156 -11.97 1.28 9.56
CA LEU A 156 -12.71 1.12 8.31
C LEU A 156 -13.42 -0.23 8.22
N VAL A 157 -12.85 -1.27 8.82
CA VAL A 157 -13.42 -2.61 8.93
C VAL A 157 -13.10 -3.22 10.29
N ARG A 158 -13.83 -4.27 10.68
CA ARG A 158 -13.58 -4.99 11.94
C ARG A 158 -12.53 -6.10 11.76
N ILE A 159 -12.48 -6.69 10.59
CA ILE A 159 -11.59 -7.81 10.24
C ILE A 159 -10.84 -7.42 8.97
N LYS A 160 -9.52 -7.59 8.96
CA LYS A 160 -8.64 -7.16 7.84
C LYS A 160 -8.99 -7.77 6.48
N SER A 161 -9.56 -8.98 6.48
CA SER A 161 -10.00 -9.66 5.26
C SER A 161 -11.24 -9.05 4.61
N ASP A 162 -12.01 -8.26 5.36
CA ASP A 162 -13.20 -7.59 4.85
C ASP A 162 -12.86 -6.34 4.03
N TRP A 163 -11.60 -5.86 4.13
CA TRP A 163 -11.14 -4.76 3.30
C TRP A 163 -10.83 -5.22 1.87
N PRO A 164 -11.62 -4.79 0.86
CA PRO A 164 -11.52 -5.36 -0.49
C PRO A 164 -10.22 -5.02 -1.21
N TRP A 165 -9.50 -3.98 -0.78
CA TRP A 165 -8.32 -3.43 -1.43
C TRP A 165 -7.03 -3.76 -0.67
N SER A 166 -6.94 -5.00 -0.14
CA SER A 166 -5.78 -5.47 0.63
C SER A 166 -5.41 -6.90 0.26
N SER A 167 -4.13 -7.22 0.41
CA SER A 167 -3.62 -8.60 0.28
C SER A 167 -4.22 -9.56 1.32
N ALA A 168 -4.70 -9.04 2.45
CA ALA A 168 -5.31 -9.85 3.52
C ALA A 168 -6.44 -10.74 3.02
N ARG A 169 -7.24 -10.29 2.04
CA ARG A 169 -8.36 -11.07 1.47
C ARG A 169 -7.94 -12.36 0.78
N PHE A 170 -6.69 -12.47 0.33
CA PHE A 170 -6.18 -13.66 -0.37
C PHE A 170 -5.57 -14.68 0.59
N ARG A 171 -5.12 -14.28 1.79
CA ARG A 171 -4.46 -15.18 2.75
C ARG A 171 -5.42 -16.14 3.45
N ILE A 172 -6.72 -15.86 3.44
CA ILE A 172 -7.74 -16.76 4.02
C ILE A 172 -7.73 -18.13 3.31
N PHE A 173 -7.48 -18.13 2.00
CA PHE A 173 -7.48 -19.35 1.20
C PHE A 173 -6.23 -20.20 1.43
N GLU A 174 -5.09 -19.62 1.79
CA GLU A 174 -3.86 -20.34 2.10
C GLU A 174 -3.97 -21.10 3.43
N ASN A 175 -4.56 -20.49 4.46
CA ASN A 175 -4.76 -21.14 5.76
C ASN A 175 -5.82 -22.25 5.74
N ALA A 176 -6.77 -22.20 4.80
CA ALA A 176 -7.80 -23.24 4.65
C ALA A 176 -7.31 -24.46 3.84
N ALA A 177 -6.21 -24.34 3.12
CA ALA A 177 -5.68 -25.37 2.22
C ALA A 177 -4.38 -26.03 2.71
N ALA A 178 -3.85 -25.69 3.89
CA ALA A 178 -2.61 -26.25 4.41
C ALA A 178 -2.86 -27.54 5.20
N PRO A 179 -2.50 -28.74 4.68
CA PRO A 179 -2.24 -29.89 5.53
C PRO A 179 -0.94 -29.63 6.29
N ALA A 180 -0.91 -30.07 7.56
CA ALA A 180 0.26 -30.00 8.42
C ALA A 180 1.44 -30.76 7.82
N ALA A 181 2.39 -30.08 7.20
CA ALA A 181 3.66 -30.65 6.76
C ALA A 181 4.74 -29.56 6.68
N GLY A 182 5.78 -29.73 7.48
CA GLY A 182 7.18 -29.36 7.27
C GLY A 182 7.52 -27.93 6.85
N LEU A 183 8.15 -27.22 7.75
CA LEU A 183 8.81 -25.93 7.55
C LEU A 183 9.94 -26.02 6.50
N GLU A 184 9.63 -25.83 5.23
CA GLU A 184 10.56 -25.38 4.19
C GLU A 184 9.76 -24.71 3.07
N GLY A 185 9.67 -23.40 3.07
CA GLY A 185 9.01 -22.63 2.02
C GLY A 185 8.51 -21.28 2.52
N LYS A 186 9.16 -20.20 2.07
CA LYS A 186 8.68 -18.84 2.32
C LYS A 186 7.22 -18.73 1.88
N PRO A 187 6.32 -18.07 2.63
CA PRO A 187 4.94 -17.90 2.22
C PRO A 187 4.87 -17.01 0.97
N PHE A 188 4.57 -17.60 -0.16
CA PHE A 188 4.29 -16.88 -1.38
C PHE A 188 2.78 -16.67 -1.50
N ILE A 189 2.36 -15.44 -1.82
CA ILE A 189 1.02 -15.22 -2.32
C ILE A 189 0.99 -15.84 -3.72
N ASN A 190 0.52 -17.07 -3.82
CA ASN A 190 0.28 -17.72 -5.10
C ASN A 190 -1.06 -17.20 -5.62
N LEU A 191 -1.02 -16.06 -6.34
CA LEU A 191 -2.20 -15.57 -7.03
C LEU A 191 -2.54 -16.59 -8.14
N PRO A 192 -3.74 -17.17 -8.15
CA PRO A 192 -4.14 -18.11 -9.20
C PRO A 192 -4.03 -17.43 -10.56
N ALA A 193 -3.21 -17.98 -11.44
CA ALA A 193 -2.87 -17.44 -12.76
C ALA A 193 -4.08 -17.24 -13.70
N GLY A 194 -5.28 -17.64 -13.32
CA GLY A 194 -6.48 -17.70 -14.16
C GLY A 194 -7.56 -16.63 -13.93
N ARG A 195 -7.48 -15.78 -12.91
CA ARG A 195 -8.58 -14.83 -12.62
C ARG A 195 -8.33 -13.39 -13.09
N ARG A 196 -7.66 -13.22 -14.21
CA ARG A 196 -7.32 -11.87 -14.72
C ARG A 196 -8.45 -11.16 -15.46
N ARG A 197 -9.66 -11.69 -15.63
CA ARG A 197 -10.61 -11.09 -16.59
C ARG A 197 -12.10 -11.10 -16.29
N SER A 198 -12.69 -11.40 -15.17
CA SER A 198 -14.18 -11.27 -15.19
C SER A 198 -15.00 -11.32 -13.91
N GLN A 199 -14.47 -11.07 -12.72
CA GLN A 199 -15.31 -11.19 -11.51
C GLN A 199 -15.35 -9.99 -10.54
N VAL A 200 -14.92 -8.81 -10.94
CA VAL A 200 -15.02 -7.60 -10.06
C VAL A 200 -16.30 -6.78 -10.34
N ALA A 201 -17.09 -7.10 -11.35
CA ALA A 201 -18.26 -6.32 -11.73
C ALA A 201 -19.60 -6.73 -11.07
N ALA A 202 -19.65 -7.76 -10.23
CA ALA A 202 -20.93 -8.35 -9.81
C ALA A 202 -21.32 -8.19 -8.33
N THR A 203 -20.51 -7.53 -7.50
CA THR A 203 -20.82 -7.47 -6.04
C THR A 203 -21.11 -6.05 -5.50
N ALA A 204 -21.24 -5.06 -6.35
CA ALA A 204 -21.56 -3.68 -5.93
C ALA A 204 -23.02 -3.26 -6.17
N ALA A 205 -23.94 -4.23 -6.33
CA ALA A 205 -25.38 -3.94 -6.44
C ALA A 205 -26.17 -4.93 -5.57
N ARG A 206 -26.17 -4.65 -4.25
CA ARG A 206 -27.29 -4.92 -3.32
C ARG A 206 -27.04 -4.18 -2.00
#